data_714778332352e38b2319fec82fe944e3
#
_entry.id   714778332352e38b2319fec82fe944e3
#
_cell.length_a   1.000
_cell.length_b   1.000
_cell.length_c   1.000
_cell.angle_alpha   90.00
_cell.angle_beta   90.00
_cell.angle_gamma   90.00
#
_symmetry.space_group_name_H-M   'P 1'
#
loop_
_entity.id
_entity.type
_entity.pdbx_description
1 polymer ?
#
loop_
_entity_poly.entity_id
_entity_poly.type
_entity_poly.pdbx_seq_one_letter_code
_entity_poly.pdbx_strand_id
1 'polypeptide(L)'
;MTTTLNYYEQNPEDNSFIEVVADVTHRCNMSCKNCYIPNRDIPDMDIDKLIECVSKFPKRTMIRIIGAEPTMRNDLPEIITRVKDAGHKVCLLTNGLRLAKPRYCKQLKDAGLRHVYISMNGVDKDDWYEEIDELRCATKKTAALQNAKNMNWVIDIGCILVKGLNDDAPTRMINLLRENNIKNC
;
A
#
# COMPACT_ATOMS: atom_id res chain seq x y z
N MET A 1 -9.83 -1.77 40.53
CA MET A 1 -9.26 -0.67 39.72
C MET A 1 -8.86 -1.28 38.37
N THR A 2 -9.70 -1.14 37.40
CA THR A 2 -9.43 -1.56 36.01
C THR A 2 -8.51 -0.54 35.37
N THR A 3 -7.24 -0.86 35.28
CA THR A 3 -6.29 -0.09 34.45
C THR A 3 -6.76 -0.20 33.02
N THR A 4 -7.42 0.83 32.53
CA THR A 4 -7.62 0.99 31.09
C THR A 4 -6.22 1.11 30.50
N LEU A 5 -5.73 0.04 29.86
CA LEU A 5 -4.52 0.10 29.07
C LEU A 5 -4.75 1.14 27.97
N ASN A 6 -4.09 2.27 28.11
CA ASN A 6 -4.14 3.33 27.12
C ASN A 6 -3.24 2.90 25.95
N TYR A 7 -3.78 2.16 25.00
CA TYR A 7 -3.04 1.64 23.84
C TYR A 7 -2.33 2.73 23.02
N TYR A 8 -2.65 3.99 23.28
CA TYR A 8 -2.11 5.14 22.55
C TYR A 8 -0.92 5.83 23.25
N GLU A 9 -0.56 5.41 24.46
CA GLU A 9 0.52 6.02 25.26
C GLU A 9 1.69 5.07 25.56
N GLN A 10 1.88 4.05 24.70
CA GLN A 10 3.05 3.19 24.85
C GLN A 10 4.30 3.90 24.31
N ASN A 11 5.37 3.90 25.10
CA ASN A 11 6.65 4.39 24.63
C ASN A 11 7.15 3.48 23.50
N PRO A 12 7.38 4.01 22.28
CA PRO A 12 7.87 3.21 21.16
C PRO A 12 9.18 2.47 21.45
N GLU A 13 10.02 2.99 22.34
CA GLU A 13 11.31 2.40 22.71
C GLU A 13 11.14 1.10 23.52
N ASP A 14 10.04 0.98 24.25
CA ASP A 14 9.74 -0.18 25.11
C ASP A 14 9.01 -1.30 24.36
N ASN A 15 8.65 -1.08 23.08
CA ASN A 15 7.89 -2.00 22.28
C ASN A 15 8.72 -2.60 21.14
N SER A 16 8.70 -3.93 21.05
CA SER A 16 9.28 -4.66 19.92
C SER A 16 8.34 -4.67 18.71
N PHE A 17 7.90 -3.49 18.25
CA PHE A 17 7.11 -3.40 17.03
C PHE A 17 7.89 -3.95 15.84
N ILE A 18 7.34 -4.95 15.18
CA ILE A 18 7.86 -5.46 13.92
C ILE A 18 7.32 -4.69 12.72
N GLU A 19 6.15 -4.05 12.90
CA GLU A 19 5.46 -3.29 11.87
C GLU A 19 4.72 -2.09 12.46
N VAL A 20 4.78 -0.97 11.75
CA VAL A 20 4.06 0.27 12.05
C VAL A 20 3.38 0.78 10.79
N VAL A 21 2.14 1.22 10.92
CA VAL A 21 1.35 1.77 9.82
C VAL A 21 1.39 3.29 9.88
N ALA A 22 1.82 3.94 8.80
CA ALA A 22 1.89 5.39 8.67
C ALA A 22 0.89 5.87 7.60
N ASP A 23 -0.19 6.54 8.03
CA ASP A 23 -1.14 7.19 7.12
C ASP A 23 -0.60 8.55 6.71
N VAL A 24 -0.16 8.66 5.45
CA VAL A 24 0.56 9.84 4.97
C VAL A 24 -0.31 10.81 4.18
N THR A 25 -1.51 10.41 3.73
CA THR A 25 -2.39 11.25 2.92
C THR A 25 -3.83 10.74 2.90
N HIS A 26 -4.77 11.67 2.88
CA HIS A 26 -6.19 11.35 2.65
C HIS A 26 -6.63 11.60 1.19
N ARG A 27 -5.73 12.02 0.32
CA ARG A 27 -6.03 12.18 -1.11
C ARG A 27 -6.04 10.83 -1.82
N CYS A 28 -6.97 10.65 -2.77
CA CYS A 28 -7.08 9.46 -3.60
C CYS A 28 -7.54 9.81 -5.02
N ASN A 29 -7.20 8.96 -5.97
CA ASN A 29 -7.64 9.02 -7.36
C ASN A 29 -8.74 7.98 -7.67
N MET A 30 -9.38 7.43 -6.64
CA MET A 30 -10.51 6.50 -6.73
C MET A 30 -11.62 6.89 -5.76
N SER A 31 -12.84 6.39 -5.99
CA SER A 31 -14.04 6.66 -5.18
C SER A 31 -14.74 5.36 -4.75
N CYS A 32 -13.96 4.36 -4.32
CA CYS A 32 -14.46 3.02 -4.02
C CYS A 32 -15.65 3.04 -3.03
N LYS A 33 -16.68 2.22 -3.29
CA LYS A 33 -17.89 2.09 -2.44
C LYS A 33 -17.57 1.71 -1.01
N ASN A 34 -16.53 0.89 -0.81
CA ASN A 34 -16.11 0.35 0.48
C ASN A 34 -15.01 1.18 1.15
N CYS A 35 -14.78 2.41 0.71
CA CYS A 35 -13.71 3.24 1.28
C CYS A 35 -14.02 3.62 2.73
N TYR A 36 -13.09 3.33 3.64
CA TYR A 36 -13.22 3.66 5.06
C TYR A 36 -12.77 5.10 5.41
N ILE A 37 -12.23 5.85 4.44
CA ILE A 37 -11.78 7.23 4.66
C ILE A 37 -12.90 8.19 4.24
N PRO A 38 -13.67 8.75 5.21
CA PRO A 38 -14.82 9.59 4.90
C PRO A 38 -14.42 11.02 4.49
N ASN A 39 -13.29 11.50 5.00
CA ASN A 39 -12.83 12.88 4.76
C ASN A 39 -11.52 12.90 3.97
N ARG A 40 -11.56 13.51 2.81
CA ARG A 40 -10.42 13.65 1.87
C ARG A 40 -9.71 15.00 1.97
N ASP A 41 -10.23 15.92 2.79
CA ASP A 41 -9.72 17.30 2.92
C ASP A 41 -8.66 17.44 4.04
N ILE A 42 -8.34 16.34 4.72
CA ILE A 42 -7.28 16.31 5.72
C ILE A 42 -5.93 16.54 5.02
N PRO A 43 -5.13 17.51 5.48
CA PRO A 43 -3.81 17.78 4.93
C PRO A 43 -2.89 16.56 4.98
N ASP A 44 -1.98 16.48 4.02
CA ASP A 44 -0.95 15.44 4.02
C ASP A 44 -0.11 15.52 5.30
N MET A 45 0.30 14.35 5.80
CA MET A 45 1.22 14.26 6.93
C MET A 45 2.54 14.97 6.61
N ASP A 46 3.00 15.78 7.52
CA ASP A 46 4.31 16.42 7.45
C ASP A 46 5.43 15.37 7.50
N ILE A 47 6.39 15.46 6.56
CA ILE A 47 7.46 14.47 6.44
C ILE A 47 8.38 14.49 7.66
N ASP A 48 8.72 15.67 8.18
CA ASP A 48 9.66 15.79 9.30
C ASP A 48 9.07 15.17 10.56
N LYS A 49 7.77 15.38 10.81
CA LYS A 49 7.04 14.74 11.90
C LYS A 49 6.99 13.23 11.73
N LEU A 50 6.76 12.75 10.50
CA LEU A 50 6.80 11.31 10.23
C LEU A 50 8.17 10.73 10.58
N ILE A 51 9.26 11.36 10.12
CA ILE A 51 10.62 10.87 10.36
C ILE A 51 10.99 10.96 11.85
N GLU A 52 10.60 12.02 12.54
CA GLU A 52 10.78 12.11 13.99
C GLU A 52 10.09 10.94 14.71
N CYS A 53 8.84 10.64 14.33
CA CYS A 53 8.09 9.54 14.91
C CYS A 53 8.76 8.19 14.64
N VAL A 54 9.05 7.86 13.36
CA VAL A 54 9.59 6.54 13.02
C VAL A 54 11.01 6.33 13.56
N SER A 55 11.77 7.41 13.78
CA SER A 55 13.12 7.32 14.34
C SER A 55 13.15 6.80 15.79
N LYS A 56 12.02 6.85 16.50
CA LYS A 56 11.86 6.32 17.87
C LYS A 56 11.68 4.80 17.90
N PHE A 57 11.34 4.18 16.77
CA PHE A 57 11.14 2.73 16.72
C PHE A 57 12.47 1.97 16.56
N PRO A 58 12.51 0.69 16.99
CA PRO A 58 13.68 -0.17 16.77
C PRO A 58 14.04 -0.23 15.28
N LYS A 59 15.35 -0.21 14.98
CA LYS A 59 15.83 -0.33 13.60
C LYS A 59 15.26 -1.59 12.92
N ARG A 60 15.06 -1.54 11.61
CA ARG A 60 14.49 -2.59 10.78
C ARG A 60 12.99 -2.85 11.00
N THR A 61 12.29 -2.03 11.81
CA THR A 61 10.83 -2.03 11.84
C THR A 61 10.29 -1.85 10.42
N MET A 62 9.25 -2.60 10.06
CA MET A 62 8.54 -2.40 8.79
C MET A 62 7.61 -1.19 8.91
N ILE A 63 7.85 -0.17 8.12
CA ILE A 63 6.94 0.97 8.01
C ILE A 63 6.04 0.74 6.80
N ARG A 64 4.76 0.49 7.06
CA ARG A 64 3.72 0.45 6.02
C ARG A 64 3.25 1.86 5.74
N ILE A 65 3.62 2.38 4.59
CA ILE A 65 3.11 3.66 4.10
C ILE A 65 1.74 3.42 3.49
N ILE A 66 0.72 3.98 4.13
CA ILE A 66 -0.67 3.93 3.70
C ILE A 66 -1.25 5.33 3.52
N GLY A 67 -2.53 5.40 3.24
CA GLY A 67 -3.38 6.57 3.15
C GLY A 67 -4.59 6.23 2.31
N ALA A 68 -5.33 7.24 1.84
CA ALA A 68 -6.32 6.98 0.81
C ALA A 68 -5.62 6.44 -0.46
N GLU A 69 -4.57 7.16 -0.96
CA GLU A 69 -3.65 6.64 -1.96
C GLU A 69 -2.29 7.36 -1.86
N PRO A 70 -1.27 6.73 -1.28
CA PRO A 70 0.05 7.36 -1.06
C PRO A 70 0.72 7.84 -2.34
N THR A 71 0.48 7.18 -3.47
CA THR A 71 1.07 7.59 -4.74
C THR A 71 0.54 8.93 -5.25
N MET A 72 -0.51 9.51 -4.64
CA MET A 72 -0.96 10.87 -4.92
C MET A 72 0.00 11.93 -4.39
N ARG A 73 0.87 11.59 -3.46
CA ARG A 73 1.94 12.47 -2.99
C ARG A 73 3.08 12.54 -4.01
N ASN A 74 3.47 13.74 -4.37
CA ASN A 74 4.61 13.94 -5.28
C ASN A 74 5.96 13.70 -4.60
N ASP A 75 6.00 13.86 -3.28
CA ASP A 75 7.15 13.65 -2.40
C ASP A 75 7.26 12.21 -1.86
N LEU A 76 6.41 11.27 -2.31
CA LEU A 76 6.48 9.87 -1.88
C LEU A 76 7.88 9.24 -2.06
N PRO A 77 8.63 9.49 -3.14
CA PRO A 77 10.01 8.99 -3.24
C PRO A 77 10.92 9.51 -2.11
N GLU A 78 10.78 10.78 -1.72
CA GLU A 78 11.53 11.36 -0.60
C GLU A 78 11.15 10.70 0.73
N ILE A 79 9.84 10.50 0.99
CA ILE A 79 9.37 9.79 2.19
C ILE A 79 10.01 8.41 2.28
N ILE A 80 10.01 7.63 1.18
CA ILE A 80 10.61 6.29 1.14
C ILE A 80 12.10 6.36 1.46
N THR A 81 12.82 7.27 0.83
CA THR A 81 14.27 7.44 1.07
C THR A 81 14.54 7.77 2.53
N ARG A 82 13.87 8.75 3.09
CA ARG A 82 14.10 9.20 4.48
C ARG A 82 13.74 8.14 5.52
N VAL A 83 12.65 7.38 5.31
CA VAL A 83 12.30 6.25 6.20
C VAL A 83 13.38 5.15 6.13
N LYS A 84 13.93 4.88 4.96
CA LYS A 84 15.03 3.93 4.81
C LYS A 84 16.32 4.43 5.44
N ASP A 85 16.66 5.69 5.30
CA ASP A 85 17.83 6.32 5.91
C ASP A 85 17.71 6.33 7.44
N ALA A 86 16.49 6.42 7.97
CA ALA A 86 16.20 6.20 9.39
C ALA A 86 16.41 4.73 9.83
N GLY A 87 16.75 3.81 8.92
CA GLY A 87 17.11 2.42 9.21
C GLY A 87 15.96 1.43 9.18
N HIS A 88 14.82 1.80 8.58
CA HIS A 88 13.61 0.96 8.52
C HIS A 88 13.41 0.28 7.18
N LYS A 89 12.54 -0.73 7.17
CA LYS A 89 12.00 -1.33 5.95
C LYS A 89 10.75 -0.56 5.53
N VAL A 90 10.45 -0.54 4.24
CA VAL A 90 9.25 0.13 3.71
C VAL A 90 8.41 -0.86 2.93
N CYS A 91 7.11 -0.90 3.23
CA CYS A 91 6.08 -1.49 2.41
C CYS A 91 5.09 -0.39 1.98
N LEU A 92 4.83 -0.26 0.69
CA LEU A 92 3.86 0.70 0.15
C LEU A 92 2.53 -0.01 -0.11
N LEU A 93 1.47 0.44 0.56
CA LEU A 93 0.10 0.01 0.25
C LEU A 93 -0.52 0.97 -0.75
N THR A 94 -1.02 0.46 -1.87
CA THR A 94 -1.51 1.29 -2.97
C THR A 94 -2.64 0.62 -3.73
N ASN A 95 -3.51 1.42 -4.33
CA ASN A 95 -4.46 0.92 -5.33
C ASN A 95 -3.77 0.53 -6.66
N GLY A 96 -2.49 0.80 -6.83
CA GLY A 96 -1.67 0.36 -7.96
C GLY A 96 -1.85 1.14 -9.26
N LEU A 97 -2.82 2.05 -9.40
CA LEU A 97 -3.08 2.72 -10.68
C LEU A 97 -1.87 3.48 -11.23
N ARG A 98 -1.09 4.15 -10.37
CA ARG A 98 0.12 4.85 -10.80
C ARG A 98 1.30 3.91 -11.08
N LEU A 99 1.28 2.70 -10.49
CA LEU A 99 2.29 1.67 -10.79
C LEU A 99 2.14 1.08 -12.20
N ALA A 100 1.02 1.31 -12.89
CA ALA A 100 0.92 1.00 -14.33
C ALA A 100 1.94 1.75 -15.19
N LYS A 101 2.60 2.80 -14.65
CA LYS A 101 3.64 3.58 -15.34
C LYS A 101 5.04 3.08 -14.96
N PRO A 102 5.80 2.41 -15.85
CA PRO A 102 7.13 1.85 -15.53
C PRO A 102 8.12 2.89 -15.00
N ARG A 103 8.08 4.12 -15.55
CA ARG A 103 8.96 5.22 -15.11
C ARG A 103 8.72 5.58 -13.64
N TYR A 104 7.46 5.56 -13.19
CA TYR A 104 7.12 5.83 -11.80
C TYR A 104 7.60 4.71 -10.88
N CYS A 105 7.43 3.44 -11.29
CA CYS A 105 7.98 2.32 -10.54
C CYS A 105 9.50 2.42 -10.40
N LYS A 106 10.20 2.85 -11.48
CA LYS A 106 11.65 3.08 -11.39
C LYS A 106 12.00 4.15 -10.37
N GLN A 107 11.29 5.27 -10.32
CA GLN A 107 11.51 6.32 -9.32
C GLN A 107 11.37 5.78 -7.88
N LEU A 108 10.32 4.99 -7.61
CA LEU A 108 10.11 4.38 -6.29
C LEU A 108 11.20 3.34 -5.96
N LYS A 109 11.63 2.55 -6.96
CA LYS A 109 12.74 1.59 -6.80
C LYS A 109 14.05 2.30 -6.46
N ASP A 110 14.37 3.39 -7.17
CA ASP A 110 15.56 4.19 -6.95
C ASP A 110 15.54 4.84 -5.54
N ALA A 111 14.37 5.25 -5.06
CA ALA A 111 14.15 5.70 -3.69
C ALA A 111 14.30 4.58 -2.62
N GLY A 112 14.44 3.33 -3.07
CA GLY A 112 14.69 2.19 -2.19
C GLY A 112 13.49 1.31 -1.88
N LEU A 113 12.32 1.51 -2.53
CA LEU A 113 11.17 0.62 -2.36
C LEU A 113 11.52 -0.80 -2.82
N ARG A 114 11.12 -1.79 -2.01
CA ARG A 114 11.32 -3.22 -2.29
C ARG A 114 10.10 -4.07 -2.01
N HIS A 115 9.07 -3.52 -1.39
CA HIS A 115 7.87 -4.24 -0.99
C HIS A 115 6.64 -3.38 -1.27
N VAL A 116 5.66 -3.96 -1.96
CA VAL A 116 4.39 -3.32 -2.26
C VAL A 116 3.23 -4.24 -1.88
N TYR A 117 2.16 -3.64 -1.39
CA TYR A 117 0.85 -4.27 -1.26
C TYR A 117 -0.08 -3.60 -2.26
N ILE A 118 -0.64 -4.37 -3.20
CA ILE A 118 -1.50 -3.86 -4.26
C ILE A 118 -2.93 -4.35 -4.04
N SER A 119 -3.89 -3.42 -3.96
CA SER A 119 -5.31 -3.77 -3.92
C SER A 119 -5.81 -4.20 -5.30
N MET A 120 -6.35 -5.42 -5.42
CA MET A 120 -6.80 -6.02 -6.69
C MET A 120 -8.18 -6.67 -6.55
N ASN A 121 -9.21 -5.88 -6.25
CA ASN A 121 -10.56 -6.35 -5.94
C ASN A 121 -11.27 -7.02 -7.14
N GLY A 122 -10.96 -6.61 -8.36
CA GLY A 122 -11.55 -7.15 -9.59
C GLY A 122 -10.71 -8.23 -10.27
N VAL A 123 -9.48 -8.50 -9.77
CA VAL A 123 -8.49 -9.41 -10.38
C VAL A 123 -8.20 -9.00 -11.83
N ASP A 124 -8.79 -9.69 -12.81
CA ASP A 124 -8.70 -9.45 -14.26
C ASP A 124 -10.02 -8.98 -14.89
N LYS A 125 -11.08 -8.73 -14.06
CA LYS A 125 -12.42 -8.36 -14.52
C LYS A 125 -12.76 -6.90 -14.21
N ASP A 126 -12.98 -6.12 -15.25
CA ASP A 126 -13.41 -4.73 -15.14
C ASP A 126 -14.76 -4.56 -14.46
N ASP A 127 -15.70 -5.49 -14.67
CA ASP A 127 -17.04 -5.41 -14.06
C ASP A 127 -16.99 -5.57 -12.54
N TRP A 128 -16.08 -6.39 -12.02
CA TRP A 128 -15.87 -6.50 -10.57
C TRP A 128 -15.22 -5.23 -9.99
N TYR A 129 -14.26 -4.64 -10.71
CA TYR A 129 -13.69 -3.36 -10.32
C TYR A 129 -14.74 -2.25 -10.33
N GLU A 130 -15.58 -2.20 -11.36
CA GLU A 130 -16.65 -1.21 -11.45
C GLU A 130 -17.63 -1.34 -10.29
N GLU A 131 -18.01 -2.56 -9.92
CA GLU A 131 -18.95 -2.79 -8.81
C GLU A 131 -18.35 -2.48 -7.43
N ILE A 132 -17.08 -2.79 -7.20
CA ILE A 132 -16.41 -2.63 -5.89
C ILE A 132 -15.72 -1.26 -5.78
N ASP A 133 -14.98 -0.88 -6.82
CA ASP A 133 -14.04 0.23 -6.83
C ASP A 133 -14.56 1.45 -7.63
N GLU A 134 -15.74 1.37 -8.24
CA GLU A 134 -16.35 2.39 -9.12
C GLU A 134 -15.44 2.81 -10.30
N LEU A 135 -14.59 1.90 -10.76
CA LEU A 135 -13.65 2.19 -11.83
C LEU A 135 -13.26 0.94 -12.62
N ARG A 136 -13.46 0.94 -13.93
CA ARG A 136 -12.95 -0.10 -14.83
C ARG A 136 -11.43 0.05 -14.97
N CYS A 137 -10.65 -0.83 -14.38
CA CYS A 137 -9.20 -0.64 -14.30
C CYS A 137 -8.36 -1.94 -14.34
N ALA A 138 -8.94 -3.07 -14.73
CA ALA A 138 -8.26 -4.37 -14.77
C ALA A 138 -6.93 -4.33 -15.54
N THR A 139 -6.91 -3.73 -16.72
CA THR A 139 -5.67 -3.58 -17.52
C THR A 139 -4.58 -2.80 -16.78
N LYS A 140 -4.94 -1.70 -16.10
CA LYS A 140 -3.97 -0.91 -15.31
C LYS A 140 -3.44 -1.69 -14.12
N LYS A 141 -4.30 -2.46 -13.45
CA LYS A 141 -3.92 -3.32 -12.31
C LYS A 141 -2.96 -4.42 -12.73
N THR A 142 -3.25 -5.09 -13.85
CA THR A 142 -2.35 -6.10 -14.43
C THR A 142 -1.00 -5.49 -14.82
N ALA A 143 -1.01 -4.30 -15.44
CA ALA A 143 0.23 -3.59 -15.76
C ALA A 143 1.03 -3.21 -14.50
N ALA A 144 0.36 -2.79 -13.42
CA ALA A 144 1.00 -2.49 -12.14
C ALA A 144 1.69 -3.73 -11.56
N LEU A 145 1.03 -4.88 -11.60
CA LEU A 145 1.57 -6.16 -11.15
C LEU A 145 2.81 -6.56 -11.95
N GLN A 146 2.78 -6.45 -13.28
CA GLN A 146 3.91 -6.71 -14.14
C GLN A 146 5.09 -5.78 -13.88
N ASN A 147 4.82 -4.49 -13.69
CA ASN A 147 5.86 -3.52 -13.38
C ASN A 147 6.49 -3.80 -12.01
N ALA A 148 5.70 -4.15 -10.98
CA ALA A 148 6.20 -4.52 -9.67
C ALA A 148 7.13 -5.74 -9.75
N LYS A 149 6.74 -6.76 -10.53
CA LYS A 149 7.59 -7.92 -10.84
C LYS A 149 8.90 -7.49 -11.51
N ASN A 150 8.84 -6.66 -12.55
CA ASN A 150 10.03 -6.19 -13.27
C ASN A 150 10.99 -5.36 -12.38
N MET A 151 10.47 -4.77 -11.30
CA MET A 151 11.27 -4.10 -10.28
C MET A 151 11.89 -5.08 -9.27
N ASN A 152 11.58 -6.37 -9.32
CA ASN A 152 11.95 -7.39 -8.33
C ASN A 152 11.47 -7.02 -6.91
N TRP A 153 10.26 -6.50 -6.81
CA TRP A 153 9.65 -6.21 -5.53
C TRP A 153 9.03 -7.47 -4.92
N VAL A 154 8.97 -7.53 -3.60
CA VAL A 154 8.03 -8.40 -2.89
C VAL A 154 6.64 -7.83 -3.11
N ILE A 155 5.68 -8.69 -3.45
CA ILE A 155 4.34 -8.26 -3.83
C ILE A 155 3.34 -8.96 -2.93
N ASP A 156 2.63 -8.19 -2.10
CA ASP A 156 1.42 -8.64 -1.44
C ASP A 156 0.21 -8.17 -2.23
N ILE A 157 -0.84 -8.97 -2.26
CA ILE A 157 -2.08 -8.62 -2.95
C ILE A 157 -3.25 -8.71 -1.98
N GLY A 158 -4.03 -7.64 -1.92
CA GLY A 158 -5.31 -7.62 -1.23
C GLY A 158 -6.48 -7.70 -2.20
N CYS A 159 -7.44 -8.55 -1.88
CA CYS A 159 -8.69 -8.67 -2.62
C CYS A 159 -9.85 -8.73 -1.64
N ILE A 160 -10.86 -7.87 -1.85
CA ILE A 160 -12.11 -7.92 -1.10
C ILE A 160 -13.01 -8.94 -1.76
N LEU A 161 -13.51 -9.89 -0.97
CA LEU A 161 -14.49 -10.87 -1.42
C LEU A 161 -15.91 -10.38 -1.12
N VAL A 162 -16.71 -10.31 -2.16
CA VAL A 162 -18.12 -9.95 -2.09
C VAL A 162 -18.94 -11.16 -2.52
N LYS A 163 -19.68 -11.74 -1.58
CA LYS A 163 -20.47 -12.94 -1.80
C LYS A 163 -21.43 -12.78 -2.99
N GLY A 164 -21.37 -13.73 -3.91
CA GLY A 164 -22.20 -13.73 -5.12
C GLY A 164 -21.71 -12.83 -6.24
N LEU A 165 -20.64 -12.06 -6.02
CA LEU A 165 -20.03 -11.21 -7.07
C LEU A 165 -18.69 -11.78 -7.56
N ASN A 166 -17.75 -12.00 -6.65
CA ASN A 166 -16.39 -12.41 -7.00
C ASN A 166 -15.91 -13.62 -6.16
N ASP A 167 -16.79 -14.58 -5.90
CA ASP A 167 -16.50 -15.76 -5.08
C ASP A 167 -15.32 -16.58 -5.62
N ASP A 168 -15.06 -16.56 -6.94
CA ASP A 168 -13.92 -17.24 -7.58
C ASP A 168 -12.64 -16.38 -7.67
N ALA A 169 -12.64 -15.16 -7.11
CA ALA A 169 -11.48 -14.26 -7.17
C ALA A 169 -10.18 -14.87 -6.64
N PRO A 170 -10.14 -15.67 -5.55
CA PRO A 170 -8.91 -16.30 -5.10
C PRO A 170 -8.31 -17.23 -6.15
N THR A 171 -9.12 -18.08 -6.78
CA THR A 171 -8.69 -19.00 -7.82
C THR A 171 -8.18 -18.26 -9.05
N ARG A 172 -8.90 -17.22 -9.48
CA ARG A 172 -8.50 -16.39 -10.61
C ARG A 172 -7.19 -15.62 -10.32
N MET A 173 -7.03 -15.11 -9.10
CA MET A 173 -5.80 -14.44 -8.68
C MET A 173 -4.60 -15.38 -8.77
N ILE A 174 -4.71 -16.61 -8.25
CA ILE A 174 -3.65 -17.61 -8.34
C ILE A 174 -3.29 -17.89 -9.81
N ASN A 175 -4.28 -18.02 -10.68
CA ASN A 175 -4.03 -18.24 -12.12
C ASN A 175 -3.35 -17.04 -12.76
N LEU A 176 -3.83 -15.82 -12.48
CA LEU A 176 -3.20 -14.57 -12.96
C LEU A 176 -1.73 -14.49 -12.55
N LEU A 177 -1.41 -14.82 -11.32
CA LEU A 177 -0.04 -14.81 -10.81
C LEU A 177 0.84 -15.85 -11.50
N ARG A 178 0.32 -17.06 -11.70
CA ARG A 178 1.02 -18.14 -12.42
C ARG A 178 1.30 -17.78 -13.87
N GLU A 179 0.30 -17.31 -14.61
CA GLU A 179 0.41 -16.87 -16.01
C GLU A 179 1.44 -15.75 -16.17
N ASN A 180 1.53 -14.89 -15.19
CA ASN A 180 2.48 -13.78 -15.16
C ASN A 180 3.84 -14.13 -14.55
N ASN A 181 4.09 -15.41 -14.20
CA ASN A 181 5.34 -15.86 -13.58
C ASN A 181 5.73 -15.07 -12.31
N ILE A 182 4.75 -14.71 -11.47
CA ILE A 182 4.97 -14.03 -10.19
C ILE A 182 5.04 -15.11 -9.11
N LYS A 183 6.23 -15.28 -8.52
CA LYS A 183 6.51 -16.37 -7.58
C LYS A 183 6.65 -15.92 -6.13
N ASN A 184 6.82 -14.62 -5.90
CA ASN A 184 7.05 -14.03 -4.57
C ASN A 184 5.85 -13.17 -4.20
N CYS A 185 4.71 -13.84 -3.95
CA CYS A 185 3.49 -13.24 -3.41
C CYS A 185 3.13 -13.93 -2.09
#